data_e5317b86bea400f79adcb4b2b34cddba
#
_entry.id   e5317b86bea400f79adcb4b2b34cddba
#
_cell.length_a   1.000
_cell.length_b   1.000
_cell.length_c   1.000
_cell.angle_alpha   90.00
_cell.angle_beta   90.00
_cell.angle_gamma   90.00
#
_symmetry.space_group_name_H-M   'P 1'
#
loop_
_entity.id
_entity.type
_entity.pdbx_description
1 polymer ?
#
loop_
_entity_poly.entity_id
_entity_poly.type
_entity_poly.pdbx_seq_one_letter_code
_entity_poly.pdbx_strand_id
1 'polypeptide(L)'
;MTPGTTILCAALFGLAATYALVPIMKRVALSRDIIAYPGGRRNHQAPIPLLGGVAIFLPLLVAFSCLLFADLLGETNFNDQFRFKLLSLFLGSCWILLLGTTDDKMKLSWKKKLAGQIFGVVVLIWGGHTIGSTTIPYIGPVNFGFMGYIILGVAVITVTNAVNLIDGIDGLAGGVCLFAAITSGIVAFFKNDLVTSALVFTLAGSLVAYLRFNFHPAS
;
A
#
# COMPACT_ATOMS: atom_id res chain seq x y z
N MET A 1 3.23 25.11 7.21
CA MET A 1 4.16 24.08 7.70
C MET A 1 5.31 23.96 6.71
N THR A 2 6.52 23.65 7.17
CA THR A 2 7.61 23.33 6.25
C THR A 2 7.40 21.93 5.64
N PRO A 3 7.90 21.63 4.43
CA PRO A 3 7.78 20.30 3.84
C PRO A 3 8.27 19.17 4.77
N GLY A 4 9.37 19.40 5.50
CA GLY A 4 9.89 18.42 6.44
C GLY A 4 8.97 18.17 7.64
N THR A 5 8.31 19.21 8.17
CA THR A 5 7.35 19.03 9.26
C THR A 5 6.11 18.29 8.81
N THR A 6 5.63 18.51 7.59
CA THR A 6 4.49 17.78 7.03
C THR A 6 4.77 16.29 6.93
N ILE A 7 5.94 15.91 6.41
CA ILE A 7 6.37 14.51 6.29
C ILE A 7 6.52 13.85 7.66
N LEU A 8 7.14 14.54 8.61
CA LEU A 8 7.30 14.04 9.97
C LEU A 8 5.93 13.79 10.63
N CYS A 9 5.00 14.75 10.52
CA CYS A 9 3.64 14.59 11.03
C CYS A 9 2.92 13.41 10.36
N ALA A 10 3.05 13.23 9.04
CA ALA A 10 2.47 12.13 8.31
C ALA A 10 3.02 10.76 8.79
N ALA A 11 4.33 10.64 8.96
CA ALA A 11 4.96 9.43 9.48
C ALA A 11 4.52 9.12 10.93
N LEU A 12 4.51 10.12 11.81
CA LEU A 12 4.07 9.97 13.20
C LEU A 12 2.58 9.63 13.29
N PHE A 13 1.74 10.21 12.42
CA PHE A 13 0.32 9.85 12.33
C PHE A 13 0.15 8.38 11.94
N GLY A 14 0.81 7.91 10.87
CA GLY A 14 0.77 6.51 10.45
C GLY A 14 1.22 5.56 11.55
N LEU A 15 2.32 5.90 12.23
CA LEU A 15 2.87 5.12 13.34
C LEU A 15 1.88 5.03 14.51
N ALA A 16 1.40 6.16 15.02
CA ALA A 16 0.52 6.20 16.18
C ALA A 16 -0.83 5.53 15.91
N ALA A 17 -1.43 5.81 14.74
CA ALA A 17 -2.70 5.23 14.36
C ALA A 17 -2.60 3.70 14.19
N THR A 18 -1.59 3.19 13.48
CA THR A 18 -1.41 1.74 13.30
C THR A 18 -1.09 1.05 14.63
N TYR A 19 -0.26 1.67 15.48
CA TYR A 19 0.04 1.11 16.79
C TYR A 19 -1.23 0.91 17.65
N ALA A 20 -2.18 1.84 17.58
CA ALA A 20 -3.48 1.72 18.24
C ALA A 20 -4.43 0.74 17.54
N LEU A 21 -4.38 0.66 16.20
CA LEU A 21 -5.30 -0.15 15.41
C LEU A 21 -4.96 -1.65 15.43
N VAL A 22 -3.68 -2.04 15.46
CA VAL A 22 -3.29 -3.46 15.44
C VAL A 22 -3.94 -4.27 16.55
N PRO A 23 -3.94 -3.87 17.84
CA PRO A 23 -4.63 -4.60 18.88
C PRO A 23 -6.15 -4.70 18.67
N ILE A 24 -6.76 -3.66 18.09
CA ILE A 24 -8.20 -3.65 17.78
C ILE A 24 -8.48 -4.64 16.66
N MET A 25 -7.71 -4.60 15.57
CA MET A 25 -7.87 -5.52 14.44
C MET A 25 -7.61 -6.97 14.84
N LYS A 26 -6.66 -7.21 15.74
CA LYS A 26 -6.44 -8.53 16.35
C LYS A 26 -7.70 -9.05 17.05
N ARG A 27 -8.36 -8.23 17.88
CA ARG A 27 -9.61 -8.60 18.57
C ARG A 27 -10.73 -8.87 17.56
N VAL A 28 -10.88 -8.02 16.53
CA VAL A 28 -11.88 -8.19 15.47
C VAL A 28 -11.63 -9.48 14.68
N ALA A 29 -10.38 -9.77 14.33
CA ALA A 29 -10.02 -10.99 13.61
C ALA A 29 -10.38 -12.26 14.42
N LEU A 30 -10.06 -12.25 15.70
CA LEU A 30 -10.40 -13.35 16.62
C LEU A 30 -11.91 -13.52 16.78
N SER A 31 -12.67 -12.44 16.91
CA SER A 31 -14.15 -12.50 17.07
C SER A 31 -14.88 -12.92 15.78
N ARG A 32 -14.25 -12.76 14.61
CA ARG A 32 -14.82 -13.08 13.30
C ARG A 32 -14.24 -14.35 12.68
N ASP A 33 -13.38 -15.07 13.42
CA ASP A 33 -12.67 -16.28 12.95
C ASP A 33 -11.87 -16.06 11.65
N ILE A 34 -11.26 -14.84 11.52
CA ILE A 34 -10.38 -14.49 10.40
C ILE A 34 -8.94 -14.77 10.82
N ILE A 35 -8.59 -16.05 10.87
CA ILE A 35 -7.36 -16.56 11.49
C ILE A 35 -6.61 -17.45 10.49
N ALA A 36 -5.28 -17.30 10.44
CA ALA A 36 -4.40 -18.23 9.76
C ALA A 36 -4.03 -19.35 10.72
N TYR A 37 -4.47 -20.57 10.44
CA TYR A 37 -4.04 -21.76 11.18
C TYR A 37 -2.65 -22.21 10.73
N PRO A 38 -1.85 -22.80 11.66
CA PRO A 38 -0.56 -23.41 11.33
C PRO A 38 -0.71 -24.50 10.25
N GLY A 39 0.20 -24.55 9.28
CA GLY A 39 0.24 -25.60 8.26
C GLY A 39 0.73 -25.14 6.89
N GLY A 40 1.25 -26.05 6.09
CA GLY A 40 1.78 -25.81 4.75
C GLY A 40 3.06 -24.96 4.74
N ARG A 41 3.06 -23.83 4.02
CA ARG A 41 4.22 -22.93 3.89
C ARG A 41 4.41 -21.99 5.11
N ARG A 42 3.49 -21.99 6.07
CA ARG A 42 3.49 -21.07 7.21
C ARG A 42 4.20 -21.72 8.40
N ASN A 43 5.27 -21.09 8.85
CA ASN A 43 6.15 -21.62 9.91
C ASN A 43 5.69 -21.19 11.32
N HIS A 44 4.42 -20.79 11.49
CA HIS A 44 3.89 -20.34 12.77
C HIS A 44 3.43 -21.50 13.62
N GLN A 45 3.73 -21.45 14.93
CA GLN A 45 3.31 -22.46 15.90
C GLN A 45 1.92 -22.17 16.52
N ALA A 46 1.41 -20.93 16.34
CA ALA A 46 0.13 -20.48 16.86
C ALA A 46 -0.75 -19.86 15.75
N PRO A 47 -2.09 -19.84 15.91
CA PRO A 47 -2.99 -19.16 14.99
C PRO A 47 -2.73 -17.65 14.96
N ILE A 48 -2.56 -17.07 13.77
CA ILE A 48 -2.26 -15.64 13.59
C ILE A 48 -3.46 -14.92 12.98
N PRO A 49 -3.90 -13.77 13.57
CA PRO A 49 -4.95 -12.92 13.01
C PRO A 49 -4.56 -12.30 11.67
N LEU A 50 -5.44 -12.36 10.66
CA LEU A 50 -5.16 -11.96 9.26
C LEU A 50 -5.47 -10.50 8.91
N LEU A 51 -5.95 -9.67 9.85
CA LEU A 51 -6.36 -8.28 9.56
C LEU A 51 -5.22 -7.24 9.71
N GLY A 52 -3.96 -7.66 9.74
CA GLY A 52 -2.81 -6.75 9.83
C GLY A 52 -2.74 -5.73 8.69
N GLY A 53 -3.01 -6.15 7.46
CA GLY A 53 -3.05 -5.28 6.30
C GLY A 53 -4.11 -4.17 6.41
N VAL A 54 -5.25 -4.45 7.04
CA VAL A 54 -6.29 -3.44 7.31
C VAL A 54 -5.77 -2.38 8.29
N ALA A 55 -5.07 -2.80 9.35
CA ALA A 55 -4.50 -1.87 10.32
C ALA A 55 -3.45 -0.94 9.71
N ILE A 56 -2.64 -1.42 8.74
CA ILE A 56 -1.66 -0.62 8.01
C ILE A 56 -2.36 0.36 7.05
N PHE A 57 -3.42 -0.07 6.38
CA PHE A 57 -4.06 0.71 5.34
C PHE A 57 -5.01 1.80 5.88
N LEU A 58 -5.66 1.60 7.02
CA LEU A 58 -6.61 2.58 7.58
C LEU A 58 -6.01 3.98 7.77
N PRO A 59 -4.81 4.18 8.33
CA PRO A 59 -4.21 5.51 8.39
C PRO A 59 -3.96 6.13 7.02
N LEU A 60 -3.57 5.32 6.05
CA LEU A 60 -3.37 5.77 4.67
C LEU A 60 -4.71 6.19 4.03
N LEU A 61 -5.78 5.43 4.28
CA LEU A 61 -7.13 5.78 3.86
C LEU A 61 -7.58 7.14 4.43
N VAL A 62 -7.30 7.40 5.71
CA VAL A 62 -7.60 8.70 6.33
C VAL A 62 -6.78 9.80 5.68
N ALA A 63 -5.47 9.59 5.44
CA ALA A 63 -4.62 10.58 4.77
C ALA A 63 -5.12 10.91 3.35
N PHE A 64 -5.50 9.91 2.55
CA PHE A 64 -6.13 10.11 1.24
C PHE A 64 -7.43 10.90 1.34
N SER A 65 -8.30 10.52 2.29
CA SER A 65 -9.59 11.18 2.49
C SER A 65 -9.41 12.66 2.89
N CYS A 66 -8.44 12.96 3.77
CA CYS A 66 -8.11 14.32 4.15
C CYS A 66 -7.62 15.14 2.95
N LEU A 67 -6.77 14.58 2.09
CA LEU A 67 -6.27 15.26 0.88
C LEU A 67 -7.41 15.54 -0.12
N LEU A 68 -8.28 14.57 -0.37
CA LEU A 68 -9.43 14.74 -1.27
C LEU A 68 -10.44 15.74 -0.69
N PHE A 69 -10.63 15.75 0.63
CA PHE A 69 -11.52 16.70 1.29
C PHE A 69 -10.96 18.13 1.27
N ALA A 70 -9.66 18.28 1.53
CA ALA A 70 -8.99 19.58 1.42
C ALA A 70 -9.07 20.15 -0.02
N ASP A 71 -8.95 19.28 -1.02
CA ASP A 71 -9.12 19.68 -2.41
C ASP A 71 -10.57 20.11 -2.73
N LEU A 72 -11.56 19.41 -2.20
CA LEU A 72 -12.96 19.78 -2.33
C LEU A 72 -13.29 21.14 -1.70
N LEU A 73 -12.60 21.50 -0.60
CA LEU A 73 -12.73 22.81 0.06
C LEU A 73 -11.93 23.93 -0.65
N GLY A 74 -11.19 23.61 -1.72
CA GLY A 74 -10.36 24.58 -2.45
C GLY A 74 -9.05 24.94 -1.72
N GLU A 75 -8.66 24.18 -0.69
CA GLU A 75 -7.42 24.40 0.05
C GLU A 75 -6.18 23.89 -0.71
N THR A 76 -6.39 23.17 -1.81
CA THR A 76 -5.33 22.67 -2.69
C THR A 76 -5.52 23.20 -4.10
N ASN A 77 -4.40 23.38 -4.84
CA ASN A 77 -4.41 23.79 -6.23
C ASN A 77 -4.20 22.60 -7.18
N PHE A 78 -4.87 21.47 -6.90
CA PHE A 78 -4.76 20.29 -7.75
C PHE A 78 -5.47 20.53 -9.09
N ASN A 79 -4.78 20.21 -10.18
CA ASN A 79 -5.43 20.15 -11.48
C ASN A 79 -6.28 18.88 -11.63
N ASP A 80 -7.20 18.87 -12.58
CA ASP A 80 -8.13 17.74 -12.76
C ASP A 80 -7.40 16.42 -13.03
N GLN A 81 -6.30 16.45 -13.76
CA GLN A 81 -5.49 15.25 -14.02
C GLN A 81 -4.90 14.66 -12.73
N PHE A 82 -4.42 15.51 -11.83
CA PHE A 82 -3.88 15.05 -10.54
C PHE A 82 -4.98 14.51 -9.63
N ARG A 83 -6.15 15.17 -9.60
CA ARG A 83 -7.35 14.69 -8.88
C ARG A 83 -7.73 13.29 -9.34
N PHE A 84 -7.83 13.09 -10.66
CA PHE A 84 -8.14 11.78 -11.23
C PHE A 84 -7.12 10.71 -10.85
N LYS A 85 -5.83 11.03 -10.89
CA LYS A 85 -4.77 10.13 -10.43
C LYS A 85 -4.91 9.78 -8.95
N LEU A 86 -5.07 10.78 -8.09
CA LEU A 86 -5.21 10.58 -6.65
C LEU A 86 -6.45 9.72 -6.34
N LEU A 87 -7.59 10.02 -6.97
CA LEU A 87 -8.83 9.27 -6.78
C LEU A 87 -8.71 7.82 -7.26
N SER A 88 -8.12 7.58 -8.42
CA SER A 88 -7.95 6.21 -8.94
C SER A 88 -6.98 5.40 -8.09
N LEU A 89 -5.91 6.01 -7.57
CA LEU A 89 -4.99 5.37 -6.64
C LEU A 89 -5.71 4.99 -5.33
N PHE A 90 -6.53 5.89 -4.79
CA PHE A 90 -7.38 5.63 -3.62
C PHE A 90 -8.35 4.46 -3.87
N LEU A 91 -9.13 4.51 -4.95
CA LEU A 91 -10.11 3.47 -5.30
C LEU A 91 -9.43 2.12 -5.59
N GLY A 92 -8.32 2.13 -6.34
CA GLY A 92 -7.54 0.94 -6.64
C GLY A 92 -6.94 0.30 -5.40
N SER A 93 -6.43 1.11 -4.47
CA SER A 93 -5.90 0.63 -3.19
C SER A 93 -6.98 0.02 -2.30
N CYS A 94 -8.16 0.67 -2.20
CA CYS A 94 -9.32 0.12 -1.49
C CYS A 94 -9.77 -1.21 -2.10
N TRP A 95 -9.80 -1.30 -3.43
CA TRP A 95 -10.15 -2.54 -4.12
C TRP A 95 -9.18 -3.68 -3.83
N ILE A 96 -7.88 -3.42 -3.90
CA ILE A 96 -6.85 -4.44 -3.59
C ILE A 96 -6.92 -4.88 -2.12
N LEU A 97 -7.20 -3.95 -1.19
CA LEU A 97 -7.44 -4.32 0.22
C LEU A 97 -8.64 -5.25 0.36
N LEU A 98 -9.77 -4.93 -0.29
CA LEU A 98 -10.97 -5.78 -0.29
C LEU A 98 -10.69 -7.15 -0.91
N LEU A 99 -9.95 -7.20 -2.00
CA LEU A 99 -9.55 -8.45 -2.65
C LEU A 99 -8.67 -9.29 -1.71
N GLY A 100 -7.68 -8.67 -1.06
CA GLY A 100 -6.77 -9.36 -0.13
C GLY A 100 -7.52 -9.90 1.09
N THR A 101 -8.36 -9.10 1.74
CA THR A 101 -9.16 -9.54 2.89
C THR A 101 -10.17 -10.63 2.54
N THR A 102 -10.70 -10.60 1.31
CA THR A 102 -11.58 -11.65 0.79
C THR A 102 -10.79 -12.94 0.53
N ASP A 103 -9.60 -12.82 -0.05
CA ASP A 103 -8.69 -13.96 -0.29
C ASP A 103 -8.29 -14.64 1.03
N ASP A 104 -7.96 -13.86 2.05
CA ASP A 104 -7.62 -14.36 3.38
C ASP A 104 -8.76 -15.19 4.00
N LYS A 105 -10.00 -14.73 3.83
CA LYS A 105 -11.19 -15.40 4.38
C LYS A 105 -11.66 -16.58 3.53
N MET A 106 -11.71 -16.42 2.21
CA MET A 106 -12.38 -17.37 1.29
C MET A 106 -11.42 -18.26 0.51
N LYS A 107 -10.11 -18.01 0.59
CA LYS A 107 -9.05 -18.70 -0.19
C LYS A 107 -9.41 -18.76 -1.67
N LEU A 108 -9.42 -17.59 -2.32
CA LEU A 108 -9.80 -17.45 -3.73
C LEU A 108 -8.92 -18.30 -4.64
N SER A 109 -9.51 -18.85 -5.70
CA SER A 109 -8.72 -19.50 -6.74
C SER A 109 -7.81 -18.47 -7.42
N TRP A 110 -6.65 -18.93 -7.92
CA TRP A 110 -5.66 -18.06 -8.56
C TRP A 110 -6.25 -17.23 -9.72
N LYS A 111 -7.22 -17.80 -10.49
CA LYS A 111 -7.91 -17.10 -11.57
C LYS A 111 -8.74 -15.91 -11.06
N LYS A 112 -9.49 -16.08 -9.96
CA LYS A 112 -10.30 -15.02 -9.35
C LYS A 112 -9.41 -13.92 -8.77
N LYS A 113 -8.32 -14.31 -8.12
CA LYS A 113 -7.33 -13.37 -7.56
C LYS A 113 -6.68 -12.54 -8.68
N LEU A 114 -6.22 -13.18 -9.75
CA LEU A 114 -5.64 -12.50 -10.91
C LEU A 114 -6.65 -11.56 -11.58
N ALA A 115 -7.89 -12.00 -11.79
CA ALA A 115 -8.94 -11.13 -12.35
C ALA A 115 -9.19 -9.88 -11.49
N GLY A 116 -9.23 -10.04 -10.16
CA GLY A 116 -9.34 -8.91 -9.24
C GLY A 116 -8.14 -7.96 -9.29
N GLN A 117 -6.92 -8.49 -9.43
CA GLN A 117 -5.72 -7.66 -9.60
C GLN A 117 -5.72 -6.90 -10.93
N ILE A 118 -6.13 -7.55 -12.03
CA ILE A 118 -6.30 -6.90 -13.34
C ILE A 118 -7.32 -5.75 -13.24
N PHE A 119 -8.44 -5.96 -12.56
CA PHE A 119 -9.41 -4.88 -12.34
C PHE A 119 -8.80 -3.70 -11.60
N GLY A 120 -8.00 -3.93 -10.53
CA GLY A 120 -7.28 -2.87 -9.84
C GLY A 120 -6.32 -2.10 -10.77
N VAL A 121 -5.61 -2.81 -11.66
CA VAL A 121 -4.74 -2.18 -12.68
C VAL A 121 -5.56 -1.32 -13.66
N VAL A 122 -6.72 -1.81 -14.11
CA VAL A 122 -7.61 -1.05 -15.00
C VAL A 122 -8.07 0.26 -14.34
N VAL A 123 -8.39 0.24 -13.04
CA VAL A 123 -8.73 1.45 -12.28
C VAL A 123 -7.56 2.46 -12.25
N LEU A 124 -6.33 2.00 -12.08
CA LEU A 124 -5.14 2.85 -12.12
C LEU A 124 -4.93 3.46 -13.52
N ILE A 125 -5.03 2.66 -14.57
CA ILE A 125 -4.89 3.10 -15.96
C ILE A 125 -5.98 4.13 -16.30
N TRP A 126 -7.22 3.89 -15.88
CA TRP A 126 -8.32 4.83 -16.06
C TRP A 126 -8.02 6.19 -15.42
N GLY A 127 -7.38 6.22 -14.25
CA GLY A 127 -6.90 7.45 -13.61
C GLY A 127 -5.69 8.10 -14.28
N GLY A 128 -5.17 7.54 -15.38
CA GLY A 128 -4.04 8.09 -16.14
C GLY A 128 -2.67 7.69 -15.57
N HIS A 129 -2.59 6.62 -14.76
CA HIS A 129 -1.29 6.08 -14.34
C HIS A 129 -0.65 5.29 -15.47
N THR A 130 0.62 5.55 -15.73
CA THR A 130 1.43 4.84 -16.73
C THR A 130 2.91 4.99 -16.39
N ILE A 131 3.74 4.07 -16.87
CA ILE A 131 5.19 4.23 -16.91
C ILE A 131 5.52 4.87 -18.27
N GLY A 132 5.45 6.22 -18.34
CA GLY A 132 5.56 6.95 -19.60
C GLY A 132 6.98 6.93 -20.19
N SER A 133 7.97 7.27 -19.38
CA SER A 133 9.39 7.32 -19.78
C SER A 133 10.31 6.98 -18.63
N THR A 134 11.45 6.41 -18.95
CA THR A 134 12.55 6.20 -18.00
C THR A 134 13.89 6.48 -18.67
N THR A 135 14.89 6.82 -17.89
CA THR A 135 16.26 6.95 -18.39
C THR A 135 17.01 5.65 -18.07
N ILE A 136 17.40 4.95 -19.12
CA ILE A 136 18.20 3.72 -18.99
C ILE A 136 19.67 4.13 -19.04
N PRO A 137 20.50 3.74 -18.07
CA PRO A 137 21.94 4.00 -18.11
C PRO A 137 22.54 3.52 -19.45
N TYR A 138 23.42 4.33 -20.04
CA TYR A 138 24.09 4.12 -21.33
C TYR A 138 23.21 4.17 -22.58
N ILE A 139 21.86 4.11 -22.48
CA ILE A 139 20.93 4.18 -23.62
C ILE A 139 20.28 5.58 -23.71
N GLY A 140 20.03 6.20 -22.54
CA GLY A 140 19.34 7.48 -22.46
C GLY A 140 17.85 7.38 -22.19
N PRO A 141 17.06 8.45 -22.45
CA PRO A 141 15.63 8.47 -22.19
C PRO A 141 14.89 7.59 -23.20
N VAL A 142 14.09 6.66 -22.69
CA VAL A 142 13.21 5.78 -23.46
C VAL A 142 11.76 6.11 -23.13
N ASN A 143 10.95 6.38 -24.14
CA ASN A 143 9.52 6.59 -24.01
C ASN A 143 8.77 5.30 -24.39
N PHE A 144 7.98 4.78 -23.47
CA PHE A 144 7.26 3.53 -23.67
C PHE A 144 5.90 3.71 -24.38
N GLY A 145 5.36 4.92 -24.47
CA GLY A 145 4.05 5.16 -25.07
C GLY A 145 2.98 4.20 -24.52
N PHE A 146 2.25 3.52 -25.42
CA PHE A 146 1.23 2.54 -25.03
C PHE A 146 1.78 1.36 -24.22
N MET A 147 3.02 0.93 -24.47
CA MET A 147 3.66 -0.14 -23.71
C MET A 147 3.79 0.18 -22.22
N GLY A 148 3.84 1.47 -21.86
CA GLY A 148 3.89 1.92 -20.46
C GLY A 148 2.71 1.45 -19.60
N TYR A 149 1.52 1.29 -20.19
CA TYR A 149 0.35 0.75 -19.50
C TYR A 149 0.50 -0.76 -19.23
N ILE A 150 1.04 -1.50 -20.20
CA ILE A 150 1.30 -2.93 -20.05
C ILE A 150 2.37 -3.17 -18.99
N ILE A 151 3.46 -2.40 -19.03
CA ILE A 151 4.56 -2.49 -18.06
C ILE A 151 4.04 -2.17 -16.65
N LEU A 152 3.21 -1.13 -16.50
CA LEU A 152 2.57 -0.81 -15.22
C LEU A 152 1.74 -2.00 -14.70
N GLY A 153 0.89 -2.57 -15.53
CA GLY A 153 0.03 -3.69 -15.16
C GLY A 153 0.84 -4.92 -14.72
N VAL A 154 1.84 -5.29 -15.50
CA VAL A 154 2.75 -6.40 -15.16
C VAL A 154 3.49 -6.11 -13.85
N ALA A 155 4.02 -4.91 -13.67
CA ALA A 155 4.74 -4.52 -12.46
C ALA A 155 3.83 -4.59 -11.22
N VAL A 156 2.63 -4.01 -11.26
CA VAL A 156 1.68 -4.03 -10.14
C VAL A 156 1.30 -5.46 -9.76
N ILE A 157 0.93 -6.30 -10.75
CA ILE A 157 0.55 -7.70 -10.50
C ILE A 157 1.74 -8.49 -9.95
N THR A 158 2.93 -8.33 -10.53
CA THR A 158 4.13 -9.04 -10.09
C THR A 158 4.51 -8.67 -8.66
N VAL A 159 4.56 -7.38 -8.33
CA VAL A 159 4.92 -6.90 -6.98
C VAL A 159 3.87 -7.36 -5.96
N THR A 160 2.58 -7.25 -6.28
CA THR A 160 1.50 -7.71 -5.38
C THR A 160 1.63 -9.20 -5.05
N ASN A 161 1.90 -10.03 -6.06
CA ASN A 161 2.06 -11.47 -5.83
C ASN A 161 3.40 -11.81 -5.17
N ALA A 162 4.48 -11.09 -5.49
CA ALA A 162 5.78 -11.28 -4.85
C ALA A 162 5.72 -10.97 -3.34
N VAL A 163 5.11 -9.84 -2.96
CA VAL A 163 4.91 -9.48 -1.54
C VAL A 163 4.05 -10.53 -0.83
N ASN A 164 2.96 -10.99 -1.46
CA ASN A 164 2.13 -12.05 -0.90
C ASN A 164 2.88 -13.39 -0.73
N LEU A 165 3.85 -13.68 -1.60
CA LEU A 165 4.65 -14.91 -1.53
C LEU A 165 5.66 -14.87 -0.38
N ILE A 166 6.30 -13.72 -0.11
CA ILE A 166 7.28 -13.55 0.96
C ILE A 166 6.65 -13.33 2.34
N ASP A 167 5.32 -13.11 2.40
CA ASP A 167 4.56 -12.92 3.65
C ASP A 167 4.36 -14.22 4.46
N GLY A 168 5.16 -15.22 4.21
CA GLY A 168 5.21 -16.47 4.98
C GLY A 168 6.22 -16.46 6.13
N ILE A 169 7.03 -15.40 6.25
CA ILE A 169 8.09 -15.25 7.27
C ILE A 169 7.82 -13.97 8.07
N ASP A 170 7.82 -14.09 9.40
CA ASP A 170 7.57 -12.97 10.31
C ASP A 170 8.49 -11.77 10.02
N GLY A 171 7.90 -10.60 9.85
CA GLY A 171 8.58 -9.33 9.61
C GLY A 171 9.17 -9.15 8.21
N LEU A 172 9.27 -10.19 7.37
CA LEU A 172 9.96 -10.08 6.07
C LEU A 172 9.20 -9.19 5.10
N ALA A 173 7.94 -9.48 4.83
CA ALA A 173 7.13 -8.67 3.90
C ALA A 173 6.98 -7.22 4.38
N GLY A 174 6.68 -7.03 5.66
CA GLY A 174 6.60 -5.71 6.28
C GLY A 174 7.91 -4.93 6.19
N GLY A 175 9.05 -5.60 6.42
CA GLY A 175 10.39 -5.01 6.32
C GLY A 175 10.73 -4.56 4.89
N VAL A 176 10.52 -5.42 3.90
CA VAL A 176 10.74 -5.09 2.48
C VAL A 176 9.86 -3.92 2.04
N CYS A 177 8.57 -3.94 2.41
CA CYS A 177 7.65 -2.83 2.11
C CYS A 177 8.06 -1.53 2.81
N LEU A 178 8.58 -1.59 4.04
CA LEU A 178 9.09 -0.42 4.76
C LEU A 178 10.29 0.22 4.03
N PHE A 179 11.26 -0.59 3.61
CA PHE A 179 12.39 -0.09 2.82
C PHE A 179 11.93 0.56 1.51
N ALA A 180 11.03 -0.09 0.79
CA ALA A 180 10.44 0.47 -0.44
C ALA A 180 9.72 1.79 -0.17
N ALA A 181 8.93 1.86 0.91
CA ALA A 181 8.20 3.08 1.29
C ALA A 181 9.17 4.21 1.63
N ILE A 182 10.18 3.99 2.48
CA ILE A 182 11.16 5.02 2.84
C ILE A 182 11.89 5.52 1.59
N THR A 183 12.39 4.63 0.75
CA THR A 183 13.11 5.00 -0.48
C THR A 183 12.23 5.81 -1.43
N SER A 184 11.00 5.35 -1.68
CA SER A 184 10.06 6.05 -2.55
C SER A 184 9.65 7.42 -1.98
N GLY A 185 9.45 7.51 -0.65
CA GLY A 185 9.13 8.76 0.03
C GLY A 185 10.27 9.79 -0.07
N ILE A 186 11.52 9.36 0.08
CA ILE A 186 12.71 10.21 -0.11
C ILE A 186 12.81 10.69 -1.56
N VAL A 187 12.62 9.81 -2.54
CA VAL A 187 12.63 10.18 -3.97
C VAL A 187 11.54 11.19 -4.28
N ALA A 188 10.32 10.99 -3.78
CA ALA A 188 9.21 11.93 -3.94
C ALA A 188 9.54 13.30 -3.32
N PHE A 189 10.14 13.32 -2.14
CA PHE A 189 10.56 14.54 -1.47
C PHE A 189 11.57 15.35 -2.30
N PHE A 190 12.60 14.70 -2.83
CA PHE A 190 13.59 15.37 -3.67
C PHE A 190 13.02 15.83 -5.03
N LYS A 191 11.91 15.22 -5.47
CA LYS A 191 11.16 15.68 -6.66
C LYS A 191 10.15 16.79 -6.35
N ASN A 192 10.10 17.31 -5.11
CA ASN A 192 9.11 18.26 -4.62
C ASN A 192 7.65 17.78 -4.74
N ASP A 193 7.43 16.46 -4.80
CA ASP A 193 6.10 15.85 -4.73
C ASP A 193 5.74 15.58 -3.27
N LEU A 194 5.28 16.65 -2.60
CA LEU A 194 4.96 16.61 -1.17
C LEU A 194 3.78 15.69 -0.87
N VAL A 195 2.80 15.61 -1.78
CA VAL A 195 1.61 14.76 -1.60
C VAL A 195 1.99 13.29 -1.59
N THR A 196 2.70 12.83 -2.62
CA THR A 196 3.19 11.44 -2.68
C THR A 196 4.12 11.15 -1.51
N SER A 197 5.03 12.08 -1.18
CA SER A 197 5.94 11.91 -0.05
C SER A 197 5.19 11.73 1.27
N ALA A 198 4.19 12.57 1.57
CA ALA A 198 3.40 12.47 2.79
C ALA A 198 2.60 11.15 2.88
N LEU A 199 1.96 10.73 1.79
CA LEU A 199 1.23 9.45 1.74
C LEU A 199 2.16 8.27 1.98
N VAL A 200 3.31 8.25 1.33
CA VAL A 200 4.28 7.15 1.45
C VAL A 200 4.94 7.13 2.82
N PHE A 201 5.22 8.29 3.43
CA PHE A 201 5.73 8.33 4.82
C PHE A 201 4.64 7.98 5.85
N THR A 202 3.36 8.25 5.58
CA THR A 202 2.26 7.68 6.39
C THR A 202 2.30 6.16 6.36
N LEU A 203 2.48 5.57 5.18
CA LEU A 203 2.64 4.12 5.02
C LEU A 203 3.89 3.60 5.75
N ALA A 204 5.02 4.29 5.63
CA ALA A 204 6.25 3.91 6.33
C ALA A 204 6.08 3.91 7.85
N GLY A 205 5.46 4.95 8.41
CA GLY A 205 5.12 5.00 9.83
C GLY A 205 4.19 3.86 10.26
N SER A 206 3.17 3.56 9.44
CA SER A 206 2.27 2.43 9.68
C SER A 206 3.01 1.09 9.67
N LEU A 207 3.94 0.90 8.76
CA LEU A 207 4.74 -0.33 8.66
C LEU A 207 5.71 -0.48 9.85
N VAL A 208 6.31 0.61 10.32
CA VAL A 208 7.15 0.60 11.54
C VAL A 208 6.34 0.12 12.74
N ALA A 209 5.14 0.68 12.94
CA ALA A 209 4.26 0.27 14.02
C ALA A 209 3.81 -1.19 13.89
N TYR A 210 3.44 -1.62 12.68
CA TYR A 210 3.03 -2.99 12.41
C TYR A 210 4.14 -4.00 12.69
N LEU A 211 5.38 -3.71 12.28
CA LEU A 211 6.53 -4.57 12.50
C LEU A 211 6.79 -4.84 13.98
N ARG A 212 6.45 -3.92 14.88
CA ARG A 212 6.55 -4.15 16.34
C ARG A 212 5.74 -5.38 16.79
N PHE A 213 4.64 -5.69 16.08
CA PHE A 213 3.77 -6.84 16.38
C PHE A 213 4.06 -8.05 15.46
N ASN A 214 4.68 -7.81 14.31
CA ASN A 214 4.92 -8.85 13.28
C ASN A 214 6.36 -9.39 13.28
N PHE A 215 7.30 -8.83 14.06
CA PHE A 215 8.61 -9.46 14.25
C PHE A 215 8.49 -10.74 15.07
N HIS A 216 9.36 -11.69 14.76
CA HIS A 216 9.38 -13.00 15.44
C HIS A 216 9.67 -12.87 16.95
N PRO A 217 8.90 -13.57 17.80
CA PRO A 217 7.68 -14.29 17.49
C PRO A 217 6.48 -13.34 17.29
N ALA A 218 5.80 -13.44 16.14
CA ALA A 218 4.64 -12.60 15.84
C ALA A 218 3.52 -12.81 16.87
N SER A 219 2.89 -11.71 17.32
CA SER A 219 1.93 -11.70 18.43
C SER A 219 0.56 -11.11 18.05
#